data_33ed83b50030f4acd5ee77a0540d2dd4
#
_entry.id   33ed83b50030f4acd5ee77a0540d2dd4
#
_cell.length_a   1.000
_cell.length_b   1.000
_cell.length_c   1.000
_cell.angle_alpha   90.00
_cell.angle_beta   90.00
_cell.angle_gamma   90.00
#
_symmetry.space_group_name_H-M   'P 1'
#
loop_
_entity.id
_entity.type
_entity.pdbx_description
1 polymer ?
#
loop_
_entity_poly.entity_id
_entity_poly.type
_entity_poly.pdbx_seq_one_letter_code
_entity_poly.pdbx_strand_id
1 'polypeptide(L)'
;MDYSGFINGLIYSPLQPISPVRGVWSSKFISIFLLSMMLMSSSLSGCFGRDEVSQKQEQVIGELIIFNDDGAYTWFQDERAIISDGKIIIGSVAGGKSDSNRTGDIEVVTYDLTTGVTQLSELHHNLEYDDHDSPALLVRQDGRYLAVYSTHMGNHPLANTVHYRISTDPYDSTSWGPELTFVPSNNSKLSYSNLHILQDENNNDGRIYNFFRGLNNSWNPSIMTSDDMGENWAALGLLIEHTGHRPYVKYASDGIDTIHFIFTEGHPRDYNNSIYHAYYRDGILYSSDHSEIQLLENGPLKIDEGTTVFSGGANSVAWCNDLAIDSSGHPYLAYSVQIDENPLDHRYRYSRWSGEQWFDYEIAFAGERLYSGEDDYTGNIALDPNNPSTVYISTNVNPTTGAPLPSGYYEIFQGRTIDGGANWIWLPITQNSTEDNIRPIVPYWDGQNTAVIWLQGTYDRYTDFNLKVVGLIISE
;
A
#
# COMPACT_ATOMS: atom_id res chain seq x y z
N MET A 1 57.13 23.99 -33.72
CA MET A 1 57.18 25.44 -33.47
C MET A 1 56.67 25.63 -32.04
N ASP A 2 57.61 25.93 -31.17
CA ASP A 2 57.44 26.36 -29.75
C ASP A 2 56.64 27.65 -29.68
N TYR A 3 55.88 27.84 -28.65
CA TYR A 3 55.93 28.98 -27.76
C TYR A 3 55.25 28.71 -26.42
N SER A 4 56.13 28.73 -25.43
CA SER A 4 55.96 28.76 -23.98
C SER A 4 55.45 30.12 -23.45
N GLY A 5 54.83 30.09 -22.25
CA GLY A 5 54.87 31.18 -21.24
C GLY A 5 53.47 31.73 -20.94
N PHE A 6 52.96 31.76 -19.71
CA PHE A 6 53.43 32.40 -18.51
C PHE A 6 52.61 31.93 -17.29
N ILE A 7 53.30 31.62 -16.25
CA ILE A 7 52.84 31.35 -14.87
C ILE A 7 52.46 32.69 -14.21
N ASN A 8 51.35 32.75 -13.44
CA ASN A 8 51.29 33.61 -12.28
C ASN A 8 50.49 32.96 -11.16
N GLY A 9 51.18 32.70 -10.08
CA GLY A 9 50.72 32.10 -8.86
C GLY A 9 49.86 33.04 -8.00
N LEU A 10 48.96 32.45 -7.28
CA LEU A 10 48.35 33.05 -6.11
C LEU A 10 48.53 32.10 -4.92
N ILE A 11 49.14 32.70 -3.91
CA ILE A 11 49.63 32.13 -2.66
C ILE A 11 48.43 31.80 -1.77
N TYR A 12 48.30 30.57 -1.32
CA TYR A 12 47.42 30.19 -0.22
C TYR A 12 48.14 30.38 1.12
N SER A 13 47.58 31.21 2.01
CA SER A 13 47.96 31.29 3.42
C SER A 13 47.04 30.37 4.22
N PRO A 14 47.55 29.56 5.15
CA PRO A 14 46.75 28.69 5.99
C PRO A 14 46.16 29.46 7.18
N LEU A 15 44.86 29.30 7.39
CA LEU A 15 44.14 29.74 8.57
C LEU A 15 44.47 28.81 9.78
N GLN A 16 44.88 29.41 10.88
CA GLN A 16 45.13 28.73 12.15
C GLN A 16 43.84 28.32 12.87
N PRO A 17 43.89 27.27 13.71
CA PRO A 17 42.71 26.79 14.43
C PRO A 17 42.43 27.66 15.67
N ILE A 18 41.15 28.00 15.85
CA ILE A 18 40.64 28.72 17.03
C ILE A 18 40.44 27.72 18.18
N SER A 19 41.06 27.98 19.30
CA SER A 19 40.97 27.22 20.56
C SER A 19 39.57 27.38 21.20
N PRO A 20 39.07 26.35 21.93
CA PRO A 20 37.78 26.46 22.62
C PRO A 20 37.91 27.23 23.93
N VAL A 21 37.10 28.23 24.13
CA VAL A 21 36.92 28.96 25.38
C VAL A 21 36.18 28.06 26.38
N ARG A 22 36.85 27.72 27.49
CA ARG A 22 36.23 27.06 28.64
C ARG A 22 35.42 28.10 29.42
N GLY A 23 34.08 27.98 29.33
CA GLY A 23 33.16 28.63 30.26
C GLY A 23 32.96 27.76 31.50
N VAL A 24 33.45 28.27 32.66
CA VAL A 24 33.19 27.71 33.98
C VAL A 24 31.79 28.10 34.41
N TRP A 25 30.85 27.11 34.50
CA TRP A 25 29.58 27.29 35.19
C TRP A 25 29.63 26.61 36.55
N SER A 26 29.44 27.40 37.57
CA SER A 26 29.47 27.02 38.99
C SER A 26 28.31 26.04 39.32
N SER A 27 28.67 24.97 40.01
CA SER A 27 27.81 23.99 40.67
C SER A 27 27.06 24.63 41.86
N LYS A 28 25.85 25.17 41.63
CA LYS A 28 24.95 25.62 42.73
C LYS A 28 23.47 25.57 42.38
N PHE A 29 22.96 24.59 41.63
CA PHE A 29 21.52 24.41 41.43
C PHE A 29 21.08 22.94 41.25
N ILE A 30 21.68 22.01 42.00
CA ILE A 30 21.18 20.61 42.07
C ILE A 30 21.21 20.22 43.56
N SER A 31 20.28 20.72 44.35
CA SER A 31 20.05 20.25 45.73
C SER A 31 18.74 20.79 46.36
N ILE A 32 17.64 20.88 45.65
CA ILE A 32 16.30 21.18 46.22
C ILE A 32 15.19 20.39 45.54
N PHE A 33 15.40 19.16 45.08
CA PHE A 33 14.33 18.31 44.58
C PHE A 33 14.38 16.85 45.02
N LEU A 34 15.15 16.53 46.06
CA LEU A 34 15.33 15.17 46.58
C LEU A 34 15.09 15.08 48.10
N LEU A 35 14.27 15.96 48.69
CA LEU A 35 13.96 15.89 50.13
C LEU A 35 12.46 16.14 50.41
N SER A 36 11.57 15.46 49.68
CA SER A 36 10.12 15.51 49.98
C SER A 36 9.42 14.17 49.75
N MET A 37 10.14 13.05 49.85
CA MET A 37 9.55 11.73 49.74
C MET A 37 10.10 10.73 50.77
N MET A 38 10.22 11.15 52.03
CA MET A 38 10.36 10.23 53.14
C MET A 38 9.84 10.92 54.39
N LEU A 39 8.58 10.72 54.71
CA LEU A 39 7.96 10.70 56.02
C LEU A 39 6.43 10.85 55.86
N MET A 40 5.71 9.73 55.76
CA MET A 40 4.40 9.48 56.32
C MET A 40 4.01 8.01 56.07
N SER A 41 4.58 7.11 56.89
CA SER A 41 4.01 5.82 57.14
C SER A 41 3.26 5.93 58.47
N SER A 42 1.96 6.08 58.42
CA SER A 42 1.09 5.73 59.52
C SER A 42 -0.29 5.34 58.98
N SER A 43 -0.53 4.06 59.08
CA SER A 43 -1.82 3.34 59.21
C SER A 43 -3.11 4.17 59.14
N LEU A 44 -3.89 3.89 58.07
CA LEU A 44 -5.35 3.92 58.11
C LEU A 44 -5.87 2.81 57.16
N SER A 45 -6.34 1.70 57.80
CA SER A 45 -7.18 0.69 57.14
C SER A 45 -8.50 1.33 56.83
N GLY A 46 -8.69 1.74 55.60
CA GLY A 46 -9.97 2.17 55.04
C GLY A 46 -10.22 1.36 53.75
N CYS A 47 -11.34 0.64 53.73
CA CYS A 47 -11.89 0.05 52.51
C CYS A 47 -12.03 1.11 51.42
N PHE A 48 -11.09 1.15 50.50
CA PHE A 48 -11.28 1.82 49.22
C PHE A 48 -11.81 0.76 48.25
N GLY A 49 -13.08 0.92 47.89
CA GLY A 49 -13.61 0.35 46.68
C GLY A 49 -12.64 0.73 45.54
N ARG A 50 -12.15 -0.23 44.78
CA ARG A 50 -11.56 0.03 43.48
C ARG A 50 -12.70 0.60 42.63
N ASP A 51 -12.72 1.90 42.47
CA ASP A 51 -13.33 2.49 41.30
C ASP A 51 -12.52 1.94 40.11
N GLU A 52 -13.05 0.93 39.44
CA GLU A 52 -12.66 0.65 38.07
C GLU A 52 -13.00 1.93 37.30
N VAL A 53 -12.00 2.78 37.11
CA VAL A 53 -12.03 3.80 36.06
C VAL A 53 -12.09 3.00 34.77
N SER A 54 -13.29 2.75 34.28
CA SER A 54 -13.53 2.32 32.92
C SER A 54 -12.85 3.38 32.05
N GLN A 55 -11.65 3.09 31.58
CA GLN A 55 -11.04 3.86 30.49
C GLN A 55 -12.02 3.71 29.33
N LYS A 56 -12.79 4.77 29.09
CA LYS A 56 -13.56 4.87 27.88
C LYS A 56 -12.54 4.75 26.76
N GLN A 57 -12.57 3.63 26.05
CA GLN A 57 -11.71 3.39 24.90
C GLN A 57 -12.05 4.50 23.91
N GLU A 58 -11.08 5.37 23.61
CA GLU A 58 -11.23 6.36 22.55
C GLU A 58 -11.54 5.63 21.25
N GLN A 59 -12.51 6.10 20.52
CA GLN A 59 -12.89 5.57 19.21
C GLN A 59 -12.56 6.62 18.17
N VAL A 60 -12.08 6.22 17.02
CA VAL A 60 -11.97 7.11 15.86
C VAL A 60 -13.38 7.51 15.45
N ILE A 61 -13.65 8.81 15.38
CA ILE A 61 -14.97 9.36 15.09
C ILE A 61 -15.01 9.76 13.62
N GLY A 62 -16.00 9.24 12.90
CA GLY A 62 -16.32 9.57 11.51
C GLY A 62 -17.73 9.07 11.19
N GLU A 63 -18.36 9.67 10.20
CA GLU A 63 -19.60 9.14 9.64
C GLU A 63 -19.28 8.10 8.57
N LEU A 64 -19.91 6.92 8.66
CA LEU A 64 -19.74 5.87 7.66
C LEU A 64 -20.36 6.31 6.34
N ILE A 65 -19.53 6.34 5.31
CA ILE A 65 -19.91 6.63 3.93
C ILE A 65 -20.02 5.32 3.16
N ILE A 66 -21.12 5.12 2.42
CA ILE A 66 -21.25 4.05 1.45
C ILE A 66 -20.92 4.63 0.08
N PHE A 67 -19.75 4.27 -0.45
CA PHE A 67 -19.31 4.74 -1.78
C PHE A 67 -19.96 3.92 -2.89
N ASN A 68 -19.96 2.59 -2.77
CA ASN A 68 -20.63 1.68 -3.70
C ASN A 68 -21.37 0.60 -2.90
N ASP A 69 -22.64 0.36 -3.26
CA ASP A 69 -23.49 -0.63 -2.60
C ASP A 69 -23.23 -2.07 -3.05
N ASP A 70 -22.45 -2.24 -4.12
CA ASP A 70 -22.08 -3.54 -4.68
C ASP A 70 -20.73 -3.41 -5.39
N GLY A 71 -19.62 -3.76 -4.73
CA GLY A 71 -18.29 -3.61 -5.31
C GLY A 71 -17.20 -4.28 -4.50
N ALA A 72 -16.19 -4.82 -5.20
CA ALA A 72 -15.02 -5.43 -4.60
C ALA A 72 -13.73 -5.07 -5.35
N TYR A 73 -12.62 -5.20 -4.64
CA TYR A 73 -11.25 -5.15 -5.16
C TYR A 73 -10.36 -6.13 -4.37
N THR A 74 -9.24 -6.56 -4.96
CA THR A 74 -8.38 -7.59 -4.35
C THR A 74 -7.18 -7.01 -3.59
N TRP A 75 -6.43 -7.84 -2.83
CA TRP A 75 -5.24 -7.47 -2.05
C TRP A 75 -3.98 -7.21 -2.87
N PHE A 76 -3.86 -7.90 -4.02
CA PHE A 76 -2.58 -8.02 -4.75
C PHE A 76 -2.34 -6.89 -5.71
N GLN A 77 -3.21 -5.93 -5.70
CA GLN A 77 -3.14 -4.70 -6.49
C GLN A 77 -2.85 -3.54 -5.55
N ASP A 78 -2.26 -2.47 -6.07
CA ASP A 78 -2.15 -1.22 -5.35
C ASP A 78 -3.57 -0.64 -5.10
N GLU A 79 -3.68 0.43 -4.33
CA GLU A 79 -4.96 1.02 -3.94
C GLU A 79 -5.84 1.30 -5.16
N ARG A 80 -7.09 0.85 -5.08
CA ARG A 80 -8.10 1.06 -6.13
C ARG A 80 -8.86 2.37 -5.92
N ALA A 81 -8.24 3.33 -5.25
CA ALA A 81 -8.81 4.65 -5.01
C ALA A 81 -7.75 5.74 -5.22
N ILE A 82 -8.18 6.86 -5.75
CA ILE A 82 -7.40 8.11 -5.84
C ILE A 82 -8.22 9.27 -5.32
N ILE A 83 -7.54 10.32 -4.83
CA ILE A 83 -8.18 11.58 -4.44
C ILE A 83 -7.64 12.68 -5.36
N SER A 84 -8.54 13.36 -6.04
CA SER A 84 -8.20 14.41 -6.99
C SER A 84 -9.35 15.40 -7.12
N ASP A 85 -9.01 16.70 -7.21
CA ASP A 85 -9.97 17.79 -7.44
C ASP A 85 -11.21 17.74 -6.54
N GLY A 86 -11.00 17.51 -5.23
CA GLY A 86 -12.09 17.45 -4.25
C GLY A 86 -13.00 16.21 -4.38
N LYS A 87 -12.54 15.14 -5.00
CA LYS A 87 -13.27 13.89 -5.19
C LYS A 87 -12.46 12.68 -4.74
N ILE A 88 -13.14 11.69 -4.18
CA ILE A 88 -12.63 10.34 -4.00
C ILE A 88 -13.16 9.51 -5.17
N ILE A 89 -12.25 8.86 -5.90
CA ILE A 89 -12.57 8.07 -7.10
C ILE A 89 -12.10 6.64 -6.84
N ILE A 90 -13.02 5.67 -6.92
CA ILE A 90 -12.77 4.28 -6.50
C ILE A 90 -13.13 3.34 -7.65
N GLY A 91 -12.23 2.43 -7.98
CA GLY A 91 -12.46 1.35 -8.92
C GLY A 91 -12.91 0.06 -8.23
N SER A 92 -13.91 -0.62 -8.76
CA SER A 92 -14.41 -1.88 -8.20
C SER A 92 -15.00 -2.79 -9.26
N VAL A 93 -15.25 -4.05 -8.90
CA VAL A 93 -16.01 -5.03 -9.67
C VAL A 93 -17.30 -5.30 -8.93
N ALA A 94 -18.44 -5.18 -9.61
CA ALA A 94 -19.74 -5.45 -9.01
C ALA A 94 -20.03 -6.95 -8.89
N GLY A 95 -20.54 -7.36 -7.72
CA GLY A 95 -20.92 -8.76 -7.44
C GLY A 95 -22.27 -9.17 -8.00
N GLY A 96 -23.12 -8.18 -8.33
CA GLY A 96 -24.48 -8.44 -8.84
C GLY A 96 -25.46 -8.98 -7.80
N LYS A 97 -25.13 -8.88 -6.51
CA LYS A 97 -26.00 -9.43 -5.45
C LYS A 97 -27.24 -8.56 -5.20
N SER A 98 -27.12 -7.24 -5.33
CA SER A 98 -28.23 -6.29 -5.23
C SER A 98 -28.96 -6.12 -6.55
N ASP A 99 -28.25 -6.12 -7.67
CA ASP A 99 -28.76 -6.09 -9.05
C ASP A 99 -27.95 -7.03 -9.93
N SER A 100 -28.53 -8.14 -10.33
CA SER A 100 -27.86 -9.17 -11.13
C SER A 100 -27.41 -8.68 -12.52
N ASN A 101 -27.91 -7.54 -13.00
CA ASN A 101 -27.46 -6.96 -14.25
C ASN A 101 -26.04 -6.37 -14.13
N ARG A 102 -25.59 -6.06 -12.92
CA ARG A 102 -24.25 -5.53 -12.65
C ARG A 102 -23.19 -6.61 -12.43
N THR A 103 -23.54 -7.90 -12.48
CA THR A 103 -22.59 -8.99 -12.21
C THR A 103 -21.37 -8.92 -13.14
N GLY A 104 -20.17 -8.71 -12.58
CA GLY A 104 -18.93 -8.61 -13.33
C GLY A 104 -18.72 -7.28 -14.06
N ASP A 105 -19.53 -6.27 -13.76
CA ASP A 105 -19.31 -4.92 -14.28
C ASP A 105 -18.05 -4.32 -13.66
N ILE A 106 -17.23 -3.71 -14.49
CA ILE A 106 -16.10 -2.89 -14.06
C ILE A 106 -16.59 -1.47 -13.86
N GLU A 107 -16.50 -0.98 -12.64
CA GLU A 107 -17.12 0.27 -12.23
C GLU A 107 -16.13 1.26 -11.63
N VAL A 108 -16.44 2.54 -11.79
CA VAL A 108 -15.80 3.64 -11.07
C VAL A 108 -16.86 4.43 -10.32
N VAL A 109 -16.65 4.59 -9.03
CA VAL A 109 -17.45 5.46 -8.18
C VAL A 109 -16.71 6.76 -7.95
N THR A 110 -17.42 7.87 -8.09
CA THR A 110 -16.96 9.23 -7.76
C THR A 110 -17.77 9.74 -6.58
N TYR A 111 -17.09 10.08 -5.48
CA TYR A 111 -17.68 10.75 -4.31
C TYR A 111 -17.16 12.19 -4.24
N ASP A 112 -18.06 13.15 -4.32
CA ASP A 112 -17.74 14.59 -4.22
C ASP A 112 -17.62 14.99 -2.74
N LEU A 113 -16.45 15.40 -2.32
CA LEU A 113 -16.13 15.76 -0.92
C LEU A 113 -16.89 17.00 -0.43
N THR A 114 -17.36 17.85 -1.34
CA THR A 114 -18.09 19.09 -0.98
C THR A 114 -19.57 18.83 -0.79
N THR A 115 -20.16 18.00 -1.67
CA THR A 115 -21.61 17.78 -1.69
C THR A 115 -22.04 16.48 -1.01
N GLY A 116 -21.12 15.53 -0.81
CA GLY A 116 -21.40 14.19 -0.31
C GLY A 116 -22.16 13.30 -1.32
N VAL A 117 -22.20 13.70 -2.59
CA VAL A 117 -22.92 12.96 -3.63
C VAL A 117 -22.01 11.92 -4.27
N THR A 118 -22.55 10.71 -4.43
CA THR A 118 -21.90 9.59 -5.12
C THR A 118 -22.46 9.45 -6.53
N GLN A 119 -21.58 9.21 -7.51
CA GLN A 119 -21.95 8.89 -8.90
C GLN A 119 -21.23 7.63 -9.35
N LEU A 120 -21.96 6.71 -9.98
CA LEU A 120 -21.44 5.46 -10.51
C LEU A 120 -21.29 5.55 -12.03
N SER A 121 -20.15 5.09 -12.54
CA SER A 121 -19.87 4.96 -13.98
C SER A 121 -19.46 3.53 -14.30
N GLU A 122 -20.14 2.89 -15.23
CA GLU A 122 -19.77 1.59 -15.79
C GLU A 122 -18.66 1.80 -16.84
N LEU A 123 -17.53 1.10 -16.67
CA LEU A 123 -16.43 1.08 -17.63
C LEU A 123 -16.56 -0.09 -18.61
N HIS A 124 -16.99 -1.27 -18.13
CA HIS A 124 -17.20 -2.46 -18.94
C HIS A 124 -18.36 -3.27 -18.35
N HIS A 125 -19.31 -3.63 -19.18
CA HIS A 125 -20.45 -4.44 -18.76
C HIS A 125 -20.10 -5.93 -18.80
N ASN A 126 -20.22 -6.62 -17.65
CA ASN A 126 -20.06 -8.08 -17.52
C ASN A 126 -18.75 -8.59 -18.14
N LEU A 127 -17.60 -8.04 -17.69
CA LEU A 127 -16.28 -8.52 -18.11
C LEU A 127 -16.00 -9.90 -17.52
N GLU A 128 -15.91 -9.99 -16.19
CA GLU A 128 -15.73 -11.23 -15.44
C GLU A 128 -16.16 -11.00 -13.97
N TYR A 129 -16.77 -11.99 -13.34
CA TYR A 129 -17.10 -11.91 -11.91
C TYR A 129 -15.90 -12.35 -11.07
N ASP A 130 -14.91 -11.45 -10.95
CA ASP A 130 -13.66 -11.68 -10.20
C ASP A 130 -13.16 -10.33 -9.65
N ASP A 131 -12.87 -10.25 -8.35
CA ASP A 131 -12.43 -9.01 -7.70
C ASP A 131 -11.05 -8.53 -8.17
N HIS A 132 -10.27 -9.39 -8.84
CA HIS A 132 -8.99 -9.04 -9.43
C HIS A 132 -9.08 -8.14 -10.68
N ASP A 133 -10.26 -7.99 -11.25
CA ASP A 133 -10.45 -7.20 -12.47
C ASP A 133 -10.70 -5.72 -12.17
N SER A 134 -10.71 -5.34 -10.88
CA SER A 134 -10.93 -3.96 -10.44
C SER A 134 -9.91 -2.99 -11.10
N PRO A 135 -10.38 -1.84 -11.64
CA PRO A 135 -9.54 -0.97 -12.45
C PRO A 135 -8.50 -0.22 -11.62
N ALA A 136 -7.27 -0.18 -12.13
CA ALA A 136 -6.25 0.77 -11.68
C ALA A 136 -6.60 2.16 -12.19
N LEU A 137 -6.40 3.18 -11.36
CA LEU A 137 -6.74 4.56 -11.65
C LEU A 137 -5.50 5.45 -11.60
N LEU A 138 -5.40 6.41 -12.50
CA LEU A 138 -4.33 7.40 -12.54
C LEU A 138 -4.88 8.77 -12.97
N VAL A 139 -4.37 9.84 -12.34
CA VAL A 139 -4.56 11.23 -12.81
C VAL A 139 -3.48 11.54 -13.84
N ARG A 140 -3.88 11.88 -15.06
CA ARG A 140 -2.99 12.28 -16.13
C ARG A 140 -2.52 13.74 -15.94
N GLN A 141 -1.44 14.13 -16.57
CA GLN A 141 -0.95 15.52 -16.51
C GLN A 141 -1.92 16.54 -17.09
N ASP A 142 -2.79 16.14 -18.02
CA ASP A 142 -3.85 16.98 -18.57
C ASP A 142 -5.11 17.06 -17.69
N GLY A 143 -5.06 16.45 -16.49
CA GLY A 143 -6.16 16.41 -15.55
C GLY A 143 -7.23 15.36 -15.85
N ARG A 144 -7.15 14.65 -16.98
CA ARG A 144 -8.06 13.53 -17.26
C ARG A 144 -7.67 12.29 -16.46
N TYR A 145 -8.61 11.41 -16.22
CA TYR A 145 -8.40 10.15 -15.53
C TYR A 145 -8.17 9.02 -16.52
N LEU A 146 -7.26 8.12 -16.18
CA LEU A 146 -7.02 6.87 -16.89
C LEU A 146 -7.45 5.73 -15.98
N ALA A 147 -8.27 4.80 -16.50
CA ALA A 147 -8.64 3.54 -15.86
C ALA A 147 -8.14 2.37 -16.71
N VAL A 148 -7.42 1.42 -16.11
CA VAL A 148 -6.86 0.24 -16.80
C VAL A 148 -7.25 -1.03 -16.05
N TYR A 149 -7.73 -2.04 -16.76
CA TYR A 149 -8.21 -3.29 -16.20
C TYR A 149 -8.00 -4.46 -17.17
N SER A 150 -8.07 -5.67 -16.65
CA SER A 150 -7.98 -6.92 -17.43
C SER A 150 -8.71 -8.03 -16.68
N THR A 151 -9.01 -9.14 -17.36
CA THR A 151 -9.53 -10.34 -16.71
C THR A 151 -8.46 -11.02 -15.87
N HIS A 152 -8.86 -11.83 -14.89
CA HIS A 152 -7.94 -12.63 -14.08
C HIS A 152 -7.86 -14.10 -14.53
N MET A 153 -8.95 -14.68 -14.98
CA MET A 153 -9.00 -16.09 -15.36
C MET A 153 -8.31 -16.34 -16.69
N GLY A 154 -7.18 -17.01 -16.64
CA GLY A 154 -6.33 -17.26 -17.81
C GLY A 154 -6.94 -18.09 -18.95
N ASN A 155 -8.15 -18.61 -18.82
CA ASN A 155 -8.95 -19.26 -19.85
C ASN A 155 -10.06 -18.36 -20.42
N HIS A 156 -10.18 -17.11 -19.94
CA HIS A 156 -11.13 -16.14 -20.47
C HIS A 156 -10.78 -15.79 -21.92
N PRO A 157 -11.77 -15.56 -22.83
CA PRO A 157 -11.49 -15.20 -24.22
C PRO A 157 -10.64 -13.93 -24.39
N LEU A 158 -10.70 -13.01 -23.42
CA LEU A 158 -9.96 -11.75 -23.39
C LEU A 158 -8.73 -11.79 -22.48
N ALA A 159 -8.27 -12.96 -22.05
CA ALA A 159 -7.16 -13.10 -21.09
C ALA A 159 -5.82 -12.46 -21.54
N ASN A 160 -5.64 -12.19 -22.82
CA ASN A 160 -4.46 -11.52 -23.37
C ASN A 160 -4.65 -10.01 -23.63
N THR A 161 -5.77 -9.43 -23.18
CA THR A 161 -6.19 -8.07 -23.51
C THR A 161 -6.15 -7.18 -22.26
N VAL A 162 -5.48 -6.06 -22.37
CA VAL A 162 -5.62 -4.94 -21.43
C VAL A 162 -6.68 -4.02 -21.98
N HIS A 163 -7.67 -3.69 -21.17
CA HIS A 163 -8.73 -2.74 -21.45
C HIS A 163 -8.42 -1.42 -20.75
N TYR A 164 -8.75 -0.31 -21.37
CA TYR A 164 -8.58 0.99 -20.72
C TYR A 164 -9.54 2.05 -21.26
N ARG A 165 -9.84 3.02 -20.40
CA ARG A 165 -10.61 4.21 -20.76
C ARG A 165 -9.94 5.48 -20.23
N ILE A 166 -10.12 6.56 -20.94
CA ILE A 166 -9.68 7.89 -20.53
C ILE A 166 -10.94 8.73 -20.33
N SER A 167 -11.03 9.49 -19.23
CA SER A 167 -12.17 10.39 -19.02
C SER A 167 -12.28 11.43 -20.12
N THR A 168 -13.50 11.85 -20.43
CA THR A 168 -13.78 12.76 -21.55
C THR A 168 -13.17 14.13 -21.29
N ASP A 169 -13.38 14.65 -20.09
CA ASP A 169 -12.95 15.98 -19.68
C ASP A 169 -11.98 15.92 -18.49
N PRO A 170 -11.10 16.91 -18.32
CA PRO A 170 -10.26 17.04 -17.14
C PRO A 170 -11.10 17.11 -15.86
N TYR A 171 -10.62 16.42 -14.82
CA TYR A 171 -11.24 16.39 -13.49
C TYR A 171 -12.70 15.89 -13.44
N ASP A 172 -13.14 15.22 -14.50
CA ASP A 172 -14.46 14.58 -14.57
C ASP A 172 -14.31 13.05 -14.69
N SER A 173 -14.54 12.34 -13.57
CA SER A 173 -14.54 10.88 -13.48
C SER A 173 -15.93 10.25 -13.73
N THR A 174 -16.91 11.04 -14.09
CA THR A 174 -18.28 10.57 -14.36
C THR A 174 -18.57 10.34 -15.84
N SER A 175 -17.68 10.81 -16.71
CA SER A 175 -17.80 10.69 -18.16
C SER A 175 -16.53 10.10 -18.78
N TRP A 176 -16.65 8.94 -19.40
CA TRP A 176 -15.53 8.19 -19.95
C TRP A 176 -15.64 8.08 -21.48
N GLY A 177 -14.49 8.22 -22.15
CA GLY A 177 -14.36 7.99 -23.58
C GLY A 177 -14.61 6.52 -23.97
N PRO A 178 -14.51 6.17 -25.25
CA PRO A 178 -14.68 4.79 -25.72
C PRO A 178 -13.64 3.88 -25.05
N GLU A 179 -14.02 2.62 -24.84
CA GLU A 179 -13.08 1.60 -24.40
C GLU A 179 -12.02 1.36 -25.49
N LEU A 180 -10.77 1.36 -25.08
CA LEU A 180 -9.60 1.05 -25.89
C LEU A 180 -8.98 -0.26 -25.38
N THR A 181 -8.21 -0.92 -26.24
CA THR A 181 -7.58 -2.18 -25.89
C THR A 181 -6.14 -2.26 -26.38
N PHE A 182 -5.32 -3.00 -25.62
CA PHE A 182 -3.95 -3.32 -26.00
C PHE A 182 -3.66 -4.81 -25.76
N VAL A 183 -3.02 -5.48 -26.71
CA VAL A 183 -2.61 -6.87 -26.60
C VAL A 183 -1.07 -6.93 -26.61
N PRO A 184 -0.41 -7.02 -25.43
CA PRO A 184 1.05 -7.01 -25.36
C PRO A 184 1.67 -8.26 -25.99
N SER A 185 1.00 -9.41 -25.96
CA SER A 185 1.38 -10.65 -26.62
C SER A 185 0.19 -11.59 -26.71
N ASN A 186 0.06 -12.31 -27.82
CA ASN A 186 -1.01 -13.28 -28.04
C ASN A 186 -1.01 -14.46 -27.06
N ASN A 187 0.14 -14.71 -26.41
CA ASN A 187 0.30 -15.78 -25.42
C ASN A 187 0.15 -15.27 -23.98
N SER A 188 -0.20 -14.00 -23.76
CA SER A 188 -0.35 -13.43 -22.41
C SER A 188 -1.63 -13.93 -21.75
N LYS A 189 -1.58 -13.97 -20.40
CA LYS A 189 -2.73 -14.20 -19.51
C LYS A 189 -2.63 -13.13 -18.42
N LEU A 190 -3.18 -11.97 -18.73
CA LEU A 190 -2.93 -10.73 -17.99
C LEU A 190 -3.79 -10.65 -16.74
N SER A 191 -3.22 -10.05 -15.69
CA SER A 191 -3.95 -9.66 -14.48
C SER A 191 -3.19 -8.57 -13.73
N TYR A 192 -3.83 -7.89 -12.77
CA TYR A 192 -3.22 -6.97 -11.81
C TYR A 192 -2.59 -5.72 -12.42
N SER A 193 -3.33 -4.92 -13.15
CA SER A 193 -2.84 -3.60 -13.55
C SER A 193 -2.57 -2.70 -12.34
N ASN A 194 -1.40 -2.02 -12.32
CA ASN A 194 -1.01 -1.02 -11.32
C ASN A 194 -0.33 0.13 -12.05
N LEU A 195 -0.84 1.36 -11.88
CA LEU A 195 -0.44 2.51 -12.67
C LEU A 195 0.40 3.48 -11.86
N HIS A 196 1.54 3.86 -12.42
CA HIS A 196 2.39 4.92 -11.89
C HIS A 196 2.86 5.83 -13.01
N ILE A 197 3.10 7.10 -12.71
CA ILE A 197 3.68 8.06 -13.65
C ILE A 197 5.00 8.56 -13.09
N LEU A 198 6.03 8.67 -13.95
CA LEU A 198 7.28 9.35 -13.63
C LEU A 198 7.38 10.60 -14.52
N GLN A 199 7.30 11.77 -13.88
CA GLN A 199 7.17 13.04 -14.58
C GLN A 199 8.46 13.50 -15.24
N ASP A 200 9.63 13.14 -14.69
CA ASP A 200 10.94 13.54 -15.23
C ASP A 200 11.37 12.68 -16.43
N GLU A 201 10.65 11.59 -16.72
CA GLU A 201 10.91 10.76 -17.87
C GLU A 201 10.30 11.32 -19.18
N ASN A 202 10.68 10.74 -20.33
CA ASN A 202 10.17 11.10 -21.63
C ASN A 202 10.37 12.60 -21.95
N ASN A 203 11.56 13.17 -21.67
CA ASN A 203 11.90 14.58 -21.81
C ASN A 203 11.02 15.52 -20.97
N ASN A 204 10.60 15.11 -19.79
CA ASN A 204 9.65 15.76 -18.87
C ASN A 204 8.20 15.86 -19.40
N ASP A 205 7.85 15.08 -20.41
CA ASP A 205 6.45 14.89 -20.83
C ASP A 205 5.76 13.80 -20.00
N GLY A 206 6.54 13.11 -19.13
CA GLY A 206 6.11 12.01 -18.28
C GLY A 206 5.98 10.68 -19.03
N ARG A 207 6.22 9.61 -18.31
CA ARG A 207 5.99 8.23 -18.77
C ARG A 207 5.07 7.52 -17.79
N ILE A 208 4.02 6.88 -18.30
CA ILE A 208 3.15 6.02 -17.50
C ILE A 208 3.67 4.59 -17.56
N TYR A 209 3.78 3.98 -16.39
CA TYR A 209 4.07 2.57 -16.18
C TYR A 209 2.77 1.85 -15.77
N ASN A 210 2.51 0.70 -16.39
CA ASN A 210 1.56 -0.26 -15.89
C ASN A 210 2.30 -1.55 -15.54
N PHE A 211 2.32 -1.87 -14.26
CA PHE A 211 2.83 -3.12 -13.76
C PHE A 211 1.69 -4.14 -13.71
N PHE A 212 1.90 -5.29 -14.31
CA PHE A 212 0.90 -6.33 -14.43
C PHE A 212 1.55 -7.71 -14.34
N ARG A 213 0.78 -8.76 -14.42
CA ARG A 213 1.26 -10.15 -14.45
C ARG A 213 0.78 -10.86 -15.71
N GLY A 214 1.58 -11.80 -16.24
CA GLY A 214 1.12 -12.75 -17.24
C GLY A 214 1.63 -12.53 -18.66
N LEU A 215 2.62 -11.67 -18.89
CA LEU A 215 3.23 -11.51 -20.21
C LEU A 215 3.81 -12.83 -20.73
N ASN A 216 3.53 -13.17 -21.98
CA ASN A 216 4.03 -14.37 -22.65
C ASN A 216 3.74 -15.69 -21.90
N ASN A 217 2.57 -15.78 -21.25
CA ASN A 217 2.16 -16.92 -20.42
C ASN A 217 3.10 -17.17 -19.22
N SER A 218 3.85 -16.16 -18.81
CA SER A 218 4.60 -16.15 -17.57
C SER A 218 3.74 -15.59 -16.43
N TRP A 219 3.77 -16.20 -15.27
CA TRP A 219 3.09 -15.68 -14.08
C TRP A 219 3.93 -14.65 -13.32
N ASN A 220 5.03 -14.21 -13.90
CA ASN A 220 5.92 -13.22 -13.31
C ASN A 220 5.43 -11.77 -13.51
N PRO A 221 5.78 -10.86 -12.60
CA PRO A 221 5.54 -9.43 -12.74
C PRO A 221 6.15 -8.89 -14.03
N SER A 222 5.39 -8.07 -14.73
CA SER A 222 5.68 -7.59 -16.09
C SER A 222 5.41 -6.09 -16.18
N ILE A 223 5.98 -5.45 -17.20
CA ILE A 223 5.90 -3.99 -17.39
C ILE A 223 5.42 -3.68 -18.80
N MET A 224 4.54 -2.72 -18.92
CA MET A 224 4.28 -1.96 -20.13
C MET A 224 4.29 -0.46 -19.83
N THR A 225 4.60 0.35 -20.85
CA THR A 225 4.70 1.81 -20.70
C THR A 225 3.91 2.55 -21.77
N SER A 226 3.59 3.80 -21.46
CA SER A 226 3.05 4.77 -22.41
C SER A 226 3.80 6.08 -22.30
N ASP A 227 4.23 6.62 -23.45
CA ASP A 227 4.91 7.92 -23.61
C ASP A 227 3.95 9.01 -24.09
N ASP A 228 2.67 8.72 -24.23
CA ASP A 228 1.62 9.62 -24.69
C ASP A 228 0.38 9.65 -23.78
N MET A 229 0.65 9.59 -22.46
CA MET A 229 -0.38 9.70 -21.44
C MET A 229 -1.47 8.61 -21.51
N GLY A 230 -1.11 7.38 -21.92
CA GLY A 230 -2.01 6.23 -21.95
C GLY A 230 -2.83 6.09 -23.23
N GLU A 231 -2.55 6.86 -24.29
CA GLU A 231 -3.21 6.70 -25.59
C GLU A 231 -2.69 5.44 -26.32
N ASN A 232 -1.38 5.18 -26.24
CA ASN A 232 -0.74 3.99 -26.80
C ASN A 232 0.20 3.34 -25.79
N TRP A 233 0.37 2.01 -25.90
CA TRP A 233 1.17 1.21 -24.99
C TRP A 233 2.23 0.38 -25.70
N ALA A 234 3.33 0.14 -25.00
CA ALA A 234 4.39 -0.78 -25.39
C ALA A 234 4.75 -1.73 -24.26
N ALA A 235 4.81 -3.04 -24.53
CA ALA A 235 5.31 -4.01 -23.55
C ALA A 235 6.85 -3.94 -23.48
N LEU A 236 7.40 -3.76 -22.26
CA LEU A 236 8.85 -3.75 -22.04
C LEU A 236 9.39 -5.15 -21.74
N GLY A 237 8.68 -5.97 -20.96
CA GLY A 237 9.16 -7.29 -20.55
C GLY A 237 8.74 -7.66 -19.12
N LEU A 238 9.50 -8.60 -18.54
CA LEU A 238 9.32 -8.97 -17.14
C LEU A 238 10.07 -7.98 -16.23
N LEU A 239 9.48 -7.63 -15.08
CA LEU A 239 10.18 -6.90 -14.03
C LEU A 239 11.00 -7.83 -13.15
N ILE A 240 10.39 -8.93 -12.73
CA ILE A 240 10.98 -9.94 -11.86
C ILE A 240 10.79 -11.31 -12.50
N GLU A 241 11.78 -12.18 -12.36
CA GLU A 241 11.66 -13.57 -12.83
C GLU A 241 11.97 -14.57 -11.72
N HIS A 242 11.00 -15.45 -11.46
CA HIS A 242 11.19 -16.65 -10.67
C HIS A 242 10.54 -17.82 -11.42
N THR A 243 11.39 -18.65 -12.06
CA THR A 243 10.93 -19.73 -12.94
C THR A 243 10.08 -20.76 -12.17
N GLY A 244 8.87 -21.00 -12.65
CA GLY A 244 7.93 -21.96 -12.06
C GLY A 244 7.12 -21.42 -10.87
N HIS A 245 7.35 -20.18 -10.46
CA HIS A 245 6.67 -19.49 -9.39
C HIS A 245 5.96 -18.23 -9.90
N ARG A 246 5.22 -17.57 -8.99
CA ARG A 246 4.45 -16.35 -9.29
C ARG A 246 4.66 -15.31 -8.19
N PRO A 247 5.75 -14.55 -8.24
CA PRO A 247 6.01 -13.47 -7.30
C PRO A 247 4.82 -12.51 -7.20
N TYR A 248 4.51 -12.05 -5.99
CA TYR A 248 3.56 -10.99 -5.73
C TYR A 248 4.31 -9.71 -5.41
N VAL A 249 3.81 -8.58 -5.91
CA VAL A 249 4.51 -7.30 -5.84
C VAL A 249 3.54 -6.19 -5.42
N LYS A 250 4.03 -5.25 -4.61
CA LYS A 250 3.40 -3.97 -4.32
C LYS A 250 4.34 -2.86 -4.75
N TYR A 251 3.78 -1.76 -5.23
CA TYR A 251 4.52 -0.64 -5.80
C TYR A 251 4.20 0.65 -5.07
N ALA A 252 5.17 1.57 -5.04
CA ALA A 252 4.97 2.95 -4.61
C ALA A 252 5.89 3.87 -5.42
N SER A 253 5.38 5.01 -5.86
CA SER A 253 6.12 5.99 -6.67
C SER A 253 6.12 7.35 -5.99
N ASP A 254 7.23 8.10 -6.15
CA ASP A 254 7.27 9.52 -5.81
C ASP A 254 6.59 10.40 -6.88
N GLY A 255 6.20 9.80 -8.00
CA GLY A 255 5.60 10.50 -9.14
C GLY A 255 6.60 11.33 -9.94
N ILE A 256 7.88 11.30 -9.63
CA ILE A 256 8.94 12.14 -10.21
C ILE A 256 9.89 11.28 -11.05
N ASP A 257 10.73 10.48 -10.40
CA ASP A 257 11.78 9.69 -11.04
C ASP A 257 11.91 8.27 -10.50
N THR A 258 11.23 7.93 -9.37
CA THR A 258 11.48 6.67 -8.65
C THR A 258 10.21 5.85 -8.44
N ILE A 259 10.32 4.53 -8.67
CA ILE A 259 9.31 3.53 -8.30
C ILE A 259 9.95 2.49 -7.42
N HIS A 260 9.53 2.42 -6.16
CA HIS A 260 9.87 1.35 -5.22
C HIS A 260 8.94 0.16 -5.39
N PHE A 261 9.45 -1.05 -5.14
CA PHE A 261 8.63 -2.25 -5.12
C PHE A 261 9.12 -3.27 -4.09
N ILE A 262 8.17 -3.92 -3.44
CA ILE A 262 8.41 -5.06 -2.55
C ILE A 262 7.83 -6.30 -3.19
N PHE A 263 8.48 -7.45 -2.97
CA PHE A 263 8.05 -8.68 -3.62
C PHE A 263 8.37 -9.93 -2.81
N THR A 264 7.68 -11.01 -3.17
CA THR A 264 7.87 -12.35 -2.62
C THR A 264 8.45 -13.29 -3.67
N GLU A 265 8.88 -14.48 -3.25
CA GLU A 265 9.33 -15.53 -4.18
C GLU A 265 8.18 -16.13 -4.99
N GLY A 266 6.98 -16.24 -4.38
CA GLY A 266 5.86 -16.89 -5.02
C GLY A 266 4.54 -16.69 -4.28
N HIS A 267 3.58 -17.56 -4.55
CA HIS A 267 2.37 -17.66 -3.75
C HIS A 267 2.70 -18.34 -2.40
N PRO A 268 2.23 -17.84 -1.27
CA PRO A 268 2.56 -18.39 0.05
C PRO A 268 2.18 -19.87 0.22
N ARG A 269 1.12 -20.33 -0.43
CA ARG A 269 0.74 -21.75 -0.48
C ARG A 269 1.80 -22.64 -1.14
N ASP A 270 2.56 -22.10 -2.08
CA ASP A 270 3.50 -22.83 -2.93
C ASP A 270 4.97 -22.59 -2.51
N TYR A 271 5.23 -21.57 -1.68
CA TYR A 271 6.56 -21.15 -1.29
C TYR A 271 6.62 -20.52 0.10
N ASN A 272 7.66 -20.78 0.86
CA ASN A 272 7.92 -20.19 2.17
C ASN A 272 8.49 -18.78 2.03
N ASN A 273 7.64 -17.84 1.65
CA ASN A 273 8.02 -16.51 1.20
C ASN A 273 8.75 -15.68 2.25
N SER A 274 9.76 -14.97 1.76
CA SER A 274 10.37 -13.78 2.36
C SER A 274 9.76 -12.50 1.79
N ILE A 275 10.19 -11.34 2.28
CA ILE A 275 9.91 -10.03 1.67
C ILE A 275 11.23 -9.42 1.21
N TYR A 276 11.26 -9.00 -0.03
CA TYR A 276 12.39 -8.31 -0.67
C TYR A 276 11.97 -6.91 -1.10
N HIS A 277 12.95 -6.02 -1.22
CA HIS A 277 12.77 -4.67 -1.74
C HIS A 277 13.82 -4.35 -2.81
N ALA A 278 13.39 -3.64 -3.85
CA ALA A 278 14.22 -2.96 -4.83
C ALA A 278 13.50 -1.70 -5.32
N TYR A 279 14.19 -0.86 -6.08
CA TYR A 279 13.56 0.27 -6.74
C TYR A 279 14.13 0.52 -8.13
N TYR A 280 13.33 1.18 -8.95
CA TYR A 280 13.68 1.65 -10.28
C TYR A 280 13.89 3.17 -10.26
N ARG A 281 14.93 3.64 -10.94
CA ARG A 281 15.17 5.06 -11.23
C ARG A 281 16.02 5.19 -12.50
N ASP A 282 15.65 6.09 -13.42
CA ASP A 282 16.43 6.43 -14.61
C ASP A 282 16.89 5.21 -15.45
N GLY A 283 16.03 4.21 -15.62
CA GLY A 283 16.35 3.01 -16.40
C GLY A 283 17.15 1.95 -15.63
N ILE A 284 17.48 2.17 -14.36
CA ILE A 284 18.32 1.30 -13.53
C ILE A 284 17.52 0.74 -12.37
N LEU A 285 17.79 -0.53 -12.04
CA LEU A 285 17.29 -1.20 -10.84
C LEU A 285 18.34 -1.11 -9.73
N TYR A 286 17.88 -0.76 -8.52
CA TYR A 286 18.73 -0.57 -7.33
C TYR A 286 18.24 -1.42 -6.16
N SER A 287 19.16 -1.79 -5.29
CA SER A 287 18.88 -2.30 -3.95
C SER A 287 18.59 -1.17 -2.95
N SER A 288 18.11 -1.50 -1.73
CA SER A 288 17.73 -0.51 -0.71
C SER A 288 18.85 0.46 -0.34
N ASP A 289 20.10 0.03 -0.38
CA ASP A 289 21.30 0.82 -0.05
C ASP A 289 21.83 1.68 -1.21
N HIS A 290 21.04 1.82 -2.27
CA HIS A 290 21.36 2.54 -3.49
C HIS A 290 22.46 1.91 -4.35
N SER A 291 22.83 0.65 -4.10
CA SER A 291 23.72 -0.09 -4.99
C SER A 291 22.98 -0.43 -6.29
N GLU A 292 23.62 -0.14 -7.41
CA GLU A 292 23.12 -0.50 -8.74
C GLU A 292 23.10 -2.01 -8.89
N ILE A 293 21.96 -2.58 -9.29
CA ILE A 293 21.80 -3.99 -9.61
C ILE A 293 22.07 -4.18 -11.11
N GLN A 294 21.26 -3.55 -11.95
CA GLN A 294 21.37 -3.63 -13.41
C GLN A 294 20.49 -2.60 -14.12
N LEU A 295 20.73 -2.40 -15.41
CA LEU A 295 19.77 -1.71 -16.29
C LEU A 295 18.50 -2.57 -16.46
N LEU A 296 17.33 -1.93 -16.41
CA LEU A 296 16.05 -2.61 -16.64
C LEU A 296 16.00 -3.31 -18.03
N GLU A 297 16.63 -2.72 -19.06
CA GLU A 297 16.72 -3.28 -20.41
C GLU A 297 17.53 -4.57 -20.50
N ASN A 298 18.40 -4.86 -19.53
CA ASN A 298 19.19 -6.10 -19.48
C ASN A 298 18.37 -7.33 -19.07
N GLY A 299 17.11 -7.14 -18.68
CA GLY A 299 16.18 -8.21 -18.34
C GLY A 299 15.62 -8.10 -16.92
N PRO A 300 14.85 -9.12 -16.49
CA PRO A 300 14.20 -9.11 -15.20
C PRO A 300 15.17 -9.26 -14.03
N LEU A 301 14.81 -8.63 -12.90
CA LEU A 301 15.42 -8.84 -11.60
C LEU A 301 15.23 -10.32 -11.17
N LYS A 302 16.26 -10.92 -10.59
CA LYS A 302 16.15 -12.22 -9.90
C LYS A 302 15.79 -11.97 -8.43
N ILE A 303 15.15 -12.94 -7.80
CA ILE A 303 14.65 -12.80 -6.43
C ILE A 303 15.76 -12.42 -5.45
N ASP A 304 16.92 -13.09 -5.53
CA ASP A 304 18.09 -12.92 -4.65
C ASP A 304 18.93 -11.65 -4.92
N GLU A 305 18.58 -10.89 -5.95
CA GLU A 305 19.20 -9.58 -6.24
C GLU A 305 18.52 -8.44 -5.47
N GLY A 306 17.28 -8.64 -4.97
CA GLY A 306 16.60 -7.71 -4.11
C GLY A 306 17.17 -7.70 -2.68
N THR A 307 17.05 -6.57 -1.99
CA THR A 307 17.40 -6.48 -0.56
C THR A 307 16.38 -7.25 0.27
N THR A 308 16.83 -8.21 1.07
CA THR A 308 15.95 -8.93 2.01
C THR A 308 15.51 -7.99 3.13
N VAL A 309 14.20 -7.80 3.29
CA VAL A 309 13.58 -7.06 4.39
C VAL A 309 13.20 -8.02 5.52
N PHE A 310 12.59 -9.14 5.16
CA PHE A 310 12.20 -10.21 6.09
C PHE A 310 12.55 -11.56 5.51
N SER A 311 13.19 -12.41 6.30
CA SER A 311 13.52 -13.78 5.91
C SER A 311 12.42 -14.73 6.37
N GLY A 312 11.65 -15.24 5.42
CA GLY A 312 10.63 -16.24 5.66
C GLY A 312 11.18 -17.66 5.83
N GLY A 313 10.30 -18.60 6.11
CA GLY A 313 10.61 -20.01 6.30
C GLY A 313 9.34 -20.83 6.55
N ALA A 314 9.47 -22.12 6.79
CA ALA A 314 8.32 -23.00 7.04
C ALA A 314 7.43 -22.56 8.21
N ASN A 315 8.01 -21.88 9.21
CA ASN A 315 7.27 -21.42 10.39
C ASN A 315 6.87 -19.93 10.30
N SER A 316 7.13 -19.26 9.20
CA SER A 316 6.87 -17.82 9.03
C SER A 316 6.79 -17.47 7.56
N VAL A 317 5.64 -17.73 6.94
CA VAL A 317 5.41 -17.49 5.52
C VAL A 317 4.86 -16.08 5.33
N ALA A 318 5.59 -15.23 4.59
CA ALA A 318 5.22 -13.84 4.40
C ALA A 318 4.39 -13.59 3.12
N TRP A 319 3.56 -12.54 3.15
CA TRP A 319 2.86 -12.03 1.97
C TRP A 319 2.77 -10.50 1.99
N CYS A 320 3.23 -9.83 0.93
CA CYS A 320 3.22 -8.37 0.84
C CYS A 320 1.79 -7.83 0.78
N ASN A 321 1.52 -6.77 1.57
CA ASN A 321 0.19 -6.14 1.61
C ASN A 321 0.22 -4.70 1.12
N ASP A 322 1.21 -3.89 1.55
CA ASP A 322 1.25 -2.48 1.20
C ASP A 322 2.67 -1.90 1.23
N LEU A 323 2.89 -0.83 0.46
CA LEU A 323 4.16 -0.10 0.35
C LEU A 323 3.89 1.39 0.17
N ALA A 324 4.59 2.22 0.93
CA ALA A 324 4.55 3.68 0.78
C ALA A 324 5.95 4.29 0.93
N ILE A 325 6.06 5.58 0.62
CA ILE A 325 7.32 6.35 0.65
C ILE A 325 7.12 7.55 1.57
N ASP A 326 8.02 7.77 2.52
CA ASP A 326 7.97 8.94 3.38
C ASP A 326 8.48 10.21 2.67
N SER A 327 8.31 11.37 3.31
CA SER A 327 8.74 12.67 2.76
C SER A 327 10.24 12.80 2.52
N SER A 328 11.04 11.84 2.98
CA SER A 328 12.50 11.77 2.73
C SER A 328 12.85 10.83 1.58
N GLY A 329 11.84 10.22 0.93
CA GLY A 329 12.02 9.22 -0.11
C GLY A 329 12.33 7.82 0.43
N HIS A 330 12.17 7.59 1.75
CA HIS A 330 12.43 6.27 2.34
C HIS A 330 11.18 5.40 2.32
N PRO A 331 11.28 4.15 1.82
CA PRO A 331 10.16 3.23 1.80
C PRO A 331 9.84 2.71 3.21
N TYR A 332 8.55 2.51 3.46
CA TYR A 332 8.01 1.75 4.57
C TYR A 332 6.90 0.82 4.05
N LEU A 333 6.76 -0.33 4.66
CA LEU A 333 5.94 -1.39 4.12
C LEU A 333 5.21 -2.18 5.21
N ALA A 334 4.14 -2.80 4.83
CA ALA A 334 3.35 -3.69 5.66
C ALA A 334 3.10 -5.02 4.96
N TYR A 335 3.05 -6.09 5.75
CA TYR A 335 2.83 -7.43 5.25
C TYR A 335 2.27 -8.35 6.33
N SER A 336 1.67 -9.46 5.92
CA SER A 336 1.20 -10.52 6.79
C SER A 336 2.20 -11.67 6.84
N VAL A 337 2.23 -12.39 7.96
CA VAL A 337 3.00 -13.61 8.14
C VAL A 337 2.10 -14.66 8.76
N GLN A 338 1.99 -15.82 8.10
CA GLN A 338 1.37 -17.01 8.70
C GLN A 338 2.39 -17.71 9.60
N ILE A 339 1.99 -18.04 10.82
CA ILE A 339 2.84 -18.66 11.84
C ILE A 339 2.61 -20.17 11.87
N ASP A 340 3.70 -20.95 11.80
CA ASP A 340 3.72 -22.41 11.98
C ASP A 340 2.73 -23.18 11.06
N GLU A 341 2.52 -22.69 9.82
CA GLU A 341 1.52 -23.24 8.89
C GLU A 341 0.10 -23.31 9.51
N ASN A 342 -0.18 -22.42 10.46
CA ASN A 342 -1.44 -22.39 11.17
C ASN A 342 -2.40 -21.34 10.55
N PRO A 343 -3.47 -21.75 9.86
CA PRO A 343 -4.41 -20.82 9.23
C PRO A 343 -5.25 -20.01 10.24
N LEU A 344 -5.07 -20.25 11.55
CA LEU A 344 -5.72 -19.49 12.61
C LEU A 344 -4.79 -18.46 13.26
N ASP A 345 -3.52 -18.39 12.84
CA ASP A 345 -2.53 -17.48 13.44
C ASP A 345 -1.73 -16.75 12.39
N HIS A 346 -2.18 -15.55 12.07
CA HIS A 346 -1.46 -14.61 11.23
C HIS A 346 -1.05 -13.38 12.05
N ARG A 347 0.04 -12.75 11.62
CA ARG A 347 0.59 -11.54 12.23
C ARG A 347 0.78 -10.47 11.17
N TYR A 348 0.47 -9.22 11.53
CA TYR A 348 0.87 -8.07 10.72
C TYR A 348 2.23 -7.59 11.17
N ARG A 349 3.06 -7.25 10.19
CA ARG A 349 4.39 -6.68 10.39
C ARG A 349 4.50 -5.35 9.67
N TYR A 350 5.36 -4.51 10.21
CA TYR A 350 5.69 -3.20 9.65
C TYR A 350 7.21 -3.08 9.57
N SER A 351 7.72 -2.67 8.41
CA SER A 351 9.15 -2.41 8.22
C SER A 351 9.38 -1.04 7.64
N ARG A 352 10.46 -0.39 8.06
CA ARG A 352 10.84 0.95 7.61
C ARG A 352 12.32 1.03 7.31
N TRP A 353 12.66 1.61 6.15
CA TRP A 353 14.04 1.93 5.78
C TRP A 353 14.51 3.22 6.46
N SER A 354 15.67 3.19 7.09
CA SER A 354 16.25 4.35 7.80
C SER A 354 17.19 5.20 6.95
N GLY A 355 17.46 4.79 5.70
CA GLY A 355 18.57 5.28 4.89
C GLY A 355 19.83 4.41 4.99
N GLU A 356 19.90 3.50 5.98
CA GLU A 356 21.07 2.62 6.20
C GLU A 356 20.66 1.16 6.40
N GLN A 357 19.53 0.90 7.06
CA GLN A 357 19.04 -0.46 7.35
C GLN A 357 17.52 -0.49 7.47
N TRP A 358 16.95 -1.67 7.29
CA TRP A 358 15.56 -1.96 7.59
C TRP A 358 15.37 -2.21 9.09
N PHE A 359 14.36 -1.55 9.67
CA PHE A 359 13.80 -1.90 10.97
C PHE A 359 12.49 -2.63 10.73
N ASP A 360 12.35 -3.80 11.31
CA ASP A 360 11.20 -4.69 11.09
C ASP A 360 10.59 -5.12 12.43
N TYR A 361 9.27 -4.97 12.55
CA TYR A 361 8.53 -5.24 13.79
C TYR A 361 7.25 -6.03 13.51
N GLU A 362 6.97 -7.03 14.35
CA GLU A 362 5.63 -7.58 14.46
C GLU A 362 4.77 -6.60 15.24
N ILE A 363 3.63 -6.19 14.69
CA ILE A 363 2.86 -5.08 15.23
C ILE A 363 1.49 -5.47 15.74
N ALA A 364 0.87 -6.51 15.18
CA ALA A 364 -0.47 -6.93 15.57
C ALA A 364 -0.76 -8.39 15.25
N PHE A 365 -1.70 -8.98 15.99
CA PHE A 365 -2.38 -10.19 15.57
C PHE A 365 -3.34 -9.89 14.43
N ALA A 366 -3.23 -10.64 13.33
CA ALA A 366 -4.06 -10.50 12.15
C ALA A 366 -5.28 -11.46 12.16
N GLY A 367 -5.29 -12.41 13.08
CA GLY A 367 -6.38 -13.35 13.24
C GLY A 367 -6.24 -14.61 12.37
N GLU A 368 -7.38 -15.21 12.07
CA GLU A 368 -7.44 -16.42 11.24
C GLU A 368 -7.47 -16.08 9.73
N ARG A 369 -7.39 -17.13 8.89
CA ARG A 369 -7.60 -16.99 7.45
C ARG A 369 -8.98 -16.45 7.14
N LEU A 370 -9.08 -15.64 6.08
CA LEU A 370 -10.34 -15.01 5.69
C LEU A 370 -11.37 -16.03 5.19
N TYR A 371 -10.94 -17.07 4.46
CA TYR A 371 -11.81 -18.14 4.00
C TYR A 371 -11.05 -19.46 3.80
N SER A 372 -11.77 -20.58 3.84
CA SER A 372 -11.17 -21.93 3.88
C SER A 372 -10.47 -22.40 2.61
N GLY A 373 -10.55 -21.64 1.53
CA GLY A 373 -9.91 -21.95 0.25
C GLY A 373 -8.47 -21.46 0.12
N GLU A 374 -8.06 -20.51 0.98
CA GLU A 374 -6.72 -19.92 1.01
C GLU A 374 -6.30 -19.65 2.45
N ASP A 375 -5.31 -20.41 2.90
CA ASP A 375 -4.88 -20.39 4.31
C ASP A 375 -4.10 -19.11 4.68
N ASP A 376 -3.58 -18.38 3.70
CA ASP A 376 -2.74 -17.19 3.91
C ASP A 376 -3.48 -15.85 3.78
N TYR A 377 -4.76 -15.85 3.39
CA TYR A 377 -5.54 -14.63 3.28
C TYR A 377 -5.97 -14.10 4.63
N THR A 378 -5.67 -12.83 4.91
CA THR A 378 -6.08 -12.11 6.12
C THR A 378 -7.07 -11.00 5.77
N GLY A 379 -7.56 -10.27 6.78
CA GLY A 379 -8.36 -9.05 6.56
C GLY A 379 -7.62 -7.91 5.89
N ASN A 380 -6.29 -7.97 5.83
CA ASN A 380 -5.34 -7.01 5.27
C ASN A 380 -4.95 -5.85 6.19
N ILE A 381 -3.85 -5.17 5.79
CA ILE A 381 -3.29 -3.98 6.42
C ILE A 381 -3.01 -2.92 5.35
N ALA A 382 -3.29 -1.67 5.64
CA ALA A 382 -2.96 -0.50 4.83
C ALA A 382 -2.09 0.49 5.60
N LEU A 383 -1.16 1.09 4.92
CA LEU A 383 -0.33 2.20 5.40
C LEU A 383 -1.08 3.52 5.19
N ASP A 384 -0.77 4.53 6.00
CA ASP A 384 -1.12 5.91 5.66
C ASP A 384 0.03 6.51 4.84
N PRO A 385 -0.16 6.82 3.55
CA PRO A 385 0.92 7.31 2.70
C PRO A 385 1.41 8.71 3.08
N ASN A 386 0.65 9.44 3.91
CA ASN A 386 1.05 10.75 4.43
C ASN A 386 1.69 10.67 5.82
N ASN A 387 1.49 9.55 6.54
CA ASN A 387 1.93 9.44 7.92
C ASN A 387 2.49 8.03 8.23
N PRO A 388 3.80 7.82 8.11
CA PRO A 388 4.42 6.52 8.38
C PRO A 388 4.26 6.02 9.83
N SER A 389 3.70 6.85 10.71
CA SER A 389 3.38 6.47 12.09
C SER A 389 1.94 5.96 12.27
N THR A 390 1.18 5.81 11.19
CA THR A 390 -0.20 5.36 11.20
C THR A 390 -0.42 4.21 10.22
N VAL A 391 -1.16 3.19 10.66
CA VAL A 391 -1.62 2.07 9.83
C VAL A 391 -3.07 1.75 10.12
N TYR A 392 -3.72 1.04 9.19
CA TYR A 392 -5.09 0.55 9.35
C TYR A 392 -5.11 -0.95 9.10
N ILE A 393 -5.63 -1.72 10.05
CA ILE A 393 -5.70 -3.18 9.94
C ILE A 393 -7.14 -3.67 10.02
N SER A 394 -7.38 -4.79 9.37
CA SER A 394 -8.60 -5.57 9.53
C SER A 394 -8.26 -6.89 10.23
N THR A 395 -8.92 -7.18 11.34
CA THR A 395 -8.68 -8.39 12.11
C THR A 395 -9.93 -8.83 12.89
N ASN A 396 -10.13 -10.13 13.10
CA ASN A 396 -11.21 -10.68 13.91
C ASN A 396 -10.77 -11.01 15.35
N VAL A 397 -9.57 -10.56 15.73
CA VAL A 397 -9.01 -10.71 17.08
C VAL A 397 -8.54 -9.36 17.63
N ASN A 398 -8.33 -9.27 18.93
CA ASN A 398 -7.71 -8.08 19.53
C ASN A 398 -6.27 -7.92 19.00
N PRO A 399 -5.91 -6.78 18.40
CA PRO A 399 -4.60 -6.57 17.77
C PRO A 399 -3.41 -6.81 18.69
N THR A 400 -3.57 -6.52 19.99
CA THR A 400 -2.48 -6.64 20.99
C THR A 400 -2.38 -8.02 21.60
N THR A 401 -3.50 -8.71 21.83
CA THR A 401 -3.55 -9.93 22.64
C THR A 401 -3.87 -11.19 21.86
N GLY A 402 -4.39 -11.07 20.63
CA GLY A 402 -4.88 -12.19 19.84
C GLY A 402 -6.18 -12.82 20.36
N ALA A 403 -6.82 -12.22 21.37
CA ALA A 403 -8.10 -12.73 21.88
C ALA A 403 -9.22 -12.48 20.86
N PRO A 404 -10.14 -13.45 20.62
CA PRO A 404 -11.26 -13.25 19.71
C PRO A 404 -12.08 -12.00 20.02
N LEU A 405 -12.53 -11.28 19.00
CA LEU A 405 -13.42 -10.14 19.17
C LEU A 405 -14.85 -10.62 19.50
N PRO A 406 -15.61 -9.85 20.31
CA PRO A 406 -16.98 -10.21 20.67
C PRO A 406 -17.94 -10.35 19.49
N SER A 407 -17.72 -9.57 18.41
CA SER A 407 -18.53 -9.63 17.19
C SER A 407 -18.33 -10.95 16.44
N GLY A 408 -17.14 -11.54 16.52
CA GLY A 408 -16.74 -12.69 15.71
C GLY A 408 -16.47 -12.34 14.25
N TYR A 409 -16.64 -11.06 13.86
CA TYR A 409 -16.38 -10.54 12.52
C TYR A 409 -15.05 -9.77 12.48
N TYR A 410 -14.52 -9.57 11.28
CA TYR A 410 -13.40 -8.68 11.05
C TYR A 410 -13.79 -7.23 11.32
N GLU A 411 -12.95 -6.53 12.07
CA GLU A 411 -13.13 -5.13 12.43
C GLU A 411 -11.92 -4.30 11.99
N ILE A 412 -12.15 -3.03 11.66
CA ILE A 412 -11.08 -2.09 11.29
C ILE A 412 -10.53 -1.40 12.54
N PHE A 413 -9.21 -1.39 12.66
CA PHE A 413 -8.49 -0.65 13.70
C PHE A 413 -7.49 0.32 13.08
N GLN A 414 -7.35 1.50 13.70
CA GLN A 414 -6.23 2.39 13.47
C GLN A 414 -5.11 2.07 14.46
N GLY A 415 -3.89 1.87 13.96
CA GLY A 415 -2.67 1.77 14.74
C GLY A 415 -1.88 3.06 14.68
N ARG A 416 -1.34 3.52 15.81
CA ARG A 416 -0.42 4.67 15.89
C ARG A 416 0.83 4.31 16.66
N THR A 417 1.99 4.74 16.15
CA THR A 417 3.29 4.58 16.79
C THR A 417 3.94 5.94 17.02
N ILE A 418 4.78 6.03 18.06
CA ILE A 418 5.58 7.23 18.35
C ILE A 418 7.09 6.93 18.36
N ASP A 419 7.47 5.69 18.09
CA ASP A 419 8.85 5.20 18.19
C ASP A 419 9.33 4.46 16.93
N GLY A 420 8.76 4.84 15.77
CA GLY A 420 9.18 4.32 14.48
C GLY A 420 8.71 2.89 14.17
N GLY A 421 7.66 2.43 14.84
CA GLY A 421 7.03 1.12 14.58
C GLY A 421 7.31 0.07 15.65
N ALA A 422 8.12 0.36 16.70
CA ALA A 422 8.44 -0.61 17.72
C ALA A 422 7.26 -0.90 18.67
N ASN A 423 6.44 0.10 18.96
CA ASN A 423 5.24 -0.04 19.78
C ASN A 423 4.05 0.66 19.16
N TRP A 424 2.86 0.08 19.31
CA TRP A 424 1.62 0.56 18.69
C TRP A 424 0.49 0.69 19.69
N ILE A 425 -0.33 1.72 19.51
CA ILE A 425 -1.61 1.91 20.20
C ILE A 425 -2.71 1.69 19.18
N TRP A 426 -3.69 0.85 19.51
CA TRP A 426 -4.78 0.46 18.63
C TRP A 426 -6.09 1.10 19.05
N LEU A 427 -6.74 1.78 18.11
CA LEU A 427 -8.05 2.41 18.26
C LEU A 427 -9.03 1.75 17.28
N PRO A 428 -10.19 1.24 17.75
CA PRO A 428 -11.17 0.67 16.85
C PRO A 428 -11.85 1.75 16.01
N ILE A 429 -11.96 1.50 14.71
CA ILE A 429 -12.80 2.27 13.78
C ILE A 429 -14.18 1.64 13.72
N THR A 430 -14.26 0.32 13.56
CA THR A 430 -15.52 -0.41 13.62
C THR A 430 -15.57 -1.28 14.88
N GLN A 431 -16.77 -1.53 15.40
CA GLN A 431 -17.01 -2.34 16.59
C GLN A 431 -18.37 -2.99 16.55
N ASN A 432 -18.46 -4.24 17.05
CA ASN A 432 -19.71 -4.98 17.16
C ASN A 432 -20.44 -5.12 15.82
N SER A 433 -19.67 -5.24 14.75
CA SER A 433 -20.19 -5.40 13.41
C SER A 433 -20.99 -6.70 13.27
N THR A 434 -21.91 -6.74 12.33
CA THR A 434 -22.71 -7.91 11.96
C THR A 434 -22.29 -8.51 10.61
N GLU A 435 -21.29 -7.92 10.01
CA GLU A 435 -20.66 -8.29 8.74
C GLU A 435 -19.16 -8.05 8.84
N ASP A 436 -18.36 -8.71 8.00
CA ASP A 436 -16.92 -8.49 7.95
C ASP A 436 -16.57 -7.12 7.37
N ASN A 437 -15.56 -6.48 7.95
CA ASN A 437 -14.93 -5.28 7.44
C ASN A 437 -13.49 -5.64 7.07
N ILE A 438 -13.19 -5.70 5.79
CA ILE A 438 -11.93 -6.26 5.26
C ILE A 438 -11.28 -5.35 4.23
N ARG A 439 -10.01 -5.56 3.97
CA ARG A 439 -9.22 -4.88 2.92
C ARG A 439 -9.25 -3.36 3.03
N PRO A 440 -8.80 -2.78 4.14
CA PRO A 440 -8.63 -1.33 4.20
C PRO A 440 -7.63 -0.88 3.14
N ILE A 441 -7.89 0.27 2.55
CA ILE A 441 -6.98 1.02 1.67
C ILE A 441 -7.00 2.50 2.08
N VAL A 442 -5.89 3.20 1.88
CA VAL A 442 -5.73 4.61 2.21
C VAL A 442 -5.10 5.33 1.02
N PRO A 443 -5.88 5.93 0.13
CA PRO A 443 -5.32 6.67 -0.99
C PRO A 443 -4.54 7.91 -0.51
N TYR A 444 -3.47 8.26 -1.24
CA TYR A 444 -2.73 9.49 -0.99
C TYR A 444 -3.65 10.72 -1.06
N TRP A 445 -3.53 11.61 -0.07
CA TRP A 445 -4.27 12.86 -0.01
C TRP A 445 -3.34 14.00 0.40
N ASP A 446 -3.35 15.09 -0.33
CA ASP A 446 -2.50 16.28 -0.10
C ASP A 446 -3.01 17.19 1.03
N GLY A 447 -4.10 16.80 1.71
CA GLY A 447 -4.77 17.56 2.76
C GLY A 447 -4.37 17.17 4.18
N GLN A 448 -5.14 17.69 5.13
CA GLN A 448 -5.06 17.34 6.56
C GLN A 448 -6.06 16.23 6.95
N ASN A 449 -6.61 15.55 5.96
CA ASN A 449 -7.59 14.50 6.16
C ASN A 449 -7.03 13.18 5.63
N THR A 450 -7.50 12.08 6.21
CA THR A 450 -7.25 10.72 5.73
C THR A 450 -8.57 10.07 5.37
N ALA A 451 -8.68 9.53 4.15
CA ALA A 451 -9.80 8.68 3.76
C ALA A 451 -9.42 7.22 3.99
N VAL A 452 -10.14 6.55 4.86
CA VAL A 452 -9.99 5.10 5.09
C VAL A 452 -11.16 4.39 4.42
N ILE A 453 -10.88 3.57 3.44
CA ILE A 453 -11.88 2.88 2.61
C ILE A 453 -11.69 1.38 2.82
N TRP A 454 -12.76 0.61 2.94
CA TRP A 454 -12.71 -0.83 3.09
C TRP A 454 -13.91 -1.53 2.46
N LEU A 455 -13.86 -2.84 2.39
CA LEU A 455 -14.97 -3.66 1.94
C LEU A 455 -15.77 -4.17 3.15
N GLN A 456 -17.11 -4.05 3.08
CA GLN A 456 -18.00 -4.52 4.12
C GLN A 456 -19.02 -5.51 3.57
N GLY A 457 -19.13 -6.68 4.18
CA GLY A 457 -20.11 -7.70 3.80
C GLY A 457 -19.59 -9.12 3.91
N THR A 458 -19.94 -9.99 2.97
CA THR A 458 -19.53 -11.39 2.96
C THR A 458 -18.57 -11.67 1.80
N TYR A 459 -17.46 -12.34 2.11
CA TYR A 459 -16.47 -12.77 1.15
C TYR A 459 -16.23 -14.28 1.25
N ASP A 460 -16.79 -15.03 0.31
CA ASP A 460 -16.60 -16.49 0.24
C ASP A 460 -15.34 -16.86 -0.57
N ARG A 461 -15.02 -16.07 -1.58
CA ARG A 461 -13.82 -16.14 -2.44
C ARG A 461 -13.85 -15.01 -3.48
N TYR A 462 -12.74 -14.84 -4.21
CA TYR A 462 -12.56 -13.81 -5.24
C TYR A 462 -13.60 -13.83 -6.39
N THR A 463 -14.32 -14.95 -6.60
CA THR A 463 -15.42 -15.12 -7.58
C THR A 463 -16.78 -15.34 -6.92
N ASP A 464 -16.92 -15.08 -5.61
CA ASP A 464 -18.17 -15.16 -4.89
C ASP A 464 -18.12 -14.25 -3.66
N PHE A 465 -18.67 -13.05 -3.78
CA PHE A 465 -18.69 -12.05 -2.74
C PHE A 465 -20.00 -11.25 -2.76
N ASN A 466 -20.33 -10.67 -1.61
CA ASN A 466 -21.43 -9.72 -1.46
C ASN A 466 -20.91 -8.57 -0.58
N LEU A 467 -20.29 -7.61 -1.23
CA LEU A 467 -19.51 -6.55 -0.58
C LEU A 467 -19.99 -5.18 -1.03
N LYS A 468 -19.89 -4.24 -0.11
CA LYS A 468 -20.02 -2.79 -0.33
C LYS A 468 -18.65 -2.16 -0.19
N VAL A 469 -18.40 -1.11 -0.93
CA VAL A 469 -17.25 -0.23 -0.69
C VAL A 469 -17.70 0.86 0.25
N VAL A 470 -17.13 0.87 1.46
CA VAL A 470 -17.48 1.83 2.51
C VAL A 470 -16.23 2.50 3.06
N GLY A 471 -16.40 3.53 3.87
CA GLY A 471 -15.27 4.17 4.51
C GLY A 471 -15.66 5.37 5.35
N LEU A 472 -14.65 6.08 5.83
CA LEU A 472 -14.83 7.34 6.53
C LEU A 472 -13.67 8.30 6.25
N ILE A 473 -13.92 9.58 6.49
CA ILE A 473 -12.94 10.63 6.41
C ILE A 473 -12.57 11.03 7.84
N ILE A 474 -11.28 10.89 8.15
CA ILE A 474 -10.71 11.29 9.45
C ILE A 474 -10.07 12.65 9.24
N SER A 475 -10.50 13.65 10.02
CA SER A 475 -9.82 14.95 10.10
C SER A 475 -8.83 14.92 11.27
N GLU A 476 -7.56 15.31 11.02
CA GLU A 476 -6.54 15.44 12.06
C GLU A 476 -6.71 16.68 12.93
#